data_97bd6648d3add17fdf40e979b5ff7a46
#
_entry.id   97bd6648d3add17fdf40e979b5ff7a46
#
_cell.length_a   1.000
_cell.length_b   1.000
_cell.length_c   1.000
_cell.angle_alpha   90.00
_cell.angle_beta   90.00
_cell.angle_gamma   90.00
#
_symmetry.space_group_name_H-M   'P 1'
#
loop_
_entity.id
_entity.type
_entity.pdbx_description
1 polymer ?
#
loop_
_entity_poly.entity_id
_entity_poly.type
_entity_poly.pdbx_seq_one_letter_code
_entity_poly.pdbx_strand_id
1 'polypeptide(L)'
;ERRSPAILDAIEAMLPGNGVLSGRSALVTSGPTHEPIDGVRYIANRSSGKQGHAIAAALARAGARVTLITGPVEEAPPTGVNTVAVNTAEEMLTASLAVLPCDIAVCAAAVADWAVETPSESKIKKTDGQPPQLAFRENPDILATLSQHKGRPQLVVGFAAETDTVLAHATAKRARKGCDWILANDVSGNAVFSQDENEVHLVTATGTECWPKMTKTAVADRLVASIARELDHG
;
A
#
# COMPACT_ATOMS: atom_id res chain seq x y z
N GLU A 1 2.77 45.69 7.88
CA GLU A 1 2.55 44.59 6.90
C GLU A 1 2.04 43.38 7.66
N ARG A 2 0.74 43.10 7.56
CA ARG A 2 0.16 41.86 8.14
C ARG A 2 0.48 40.71 7.17
N ARG A 3 1.35 39.80 7.58
CA ARG A 3 1.54 38.53 6.87
C ARG A 3 0.19 37.81 6.83
N SER A 4 -0.23 37.41 5.64
CA SER A 4 -1.51 36.71 5.45
C SER A 4 -1.50 35.42 6.30
N PRO A 5 -2.54 35.14 7.11
CA PRO A 5 -2.65 33.90 7.89
C PRO A 5 -2.41 32.66 7.03
N ALA A 6 -2.89 32.66 5.79
CA ALA A 6 -2.70 31.56 4.84
C ALA A 6 -1.23 31.26 4.50
N ILE A 7 -0.32 32.24 4.60
CA ILE A 7 1.13 32.02 4.37
C ILE A 7 1.76 31.37 5.61
N LEU A 8 1.35 31.77 6.81
CA LEU A 8 1.81 31.15 8.05
C LEU A 8 1.31 29.72 8.15
N ASP A 9 0.03 29.45 7.86
CA ASP A 9 -0.56 28.10 7.84
C ASP A 9 0.16 27.21 6.80
N ALA A 10 0.50 27.76 5.64
CA ALA A 10 1.27 27.04 4.62
C ALA A 10 2.71 26.74 5.06
N ILE A 11 3.37 27.66 5.75
CA ILE A 11 4.72 27.47 6.29
C ILE A 11 4.70 26.47 7.45
N GLU A 12 3.71 26.57 8.35
CA GLU A 12 3.55 25.62 9.46
C GLU A 12 3.25 24.20 8.95
N ALA A 13 2.45 24.06 7.88
CA ALA A 13 2.21 22.77 7.22
C ALA A 13 3.48 22.20 6.52
N MET A 14 4.48 23.01 6.24
CA MET A 14 5.76 22.60 5.65
C MET A 14 6.85 22.31 6.69
N LEU A 15 6.63 22.68 7.96
CA LEU A 15 7.60 22.41 9.02
C LEU A 15 7.40 20.97 9.53
N PRO A 16 8.44 20.11 9.49
CA PRO A 16 8.33 18.77 10.08
C PRO A 16 8.09 18.89 11.58
N GLY A 17 6.98 18.31 12.05
CA GLY A 17 6.69 18.17 13.48
C GLY A 17 5.42 18.85 14.00
N ASN A 18 4.63 19.57 13.18
CA ASN A 18 3.39 20.23 13.62
C ASN A 18 2.07 19.59 13.14
N GLY A 19 2.13 18.39 12.56
CA GLY A 19 0.92 17.71 12.07
C GLY A 19 0.24 16.85 13.14
N VAL A 20 -1.02 16.47 12.88
CA VAL A 20 -1.85 15.60 13.74
C VAL A 20 -1.24 14.22 14.00
N LEU A 21 -0.28 13.77 13.17
CA LEU A 21 0.49 12.53 13.36
C LEU A 21 1.95 12.78 13.77
N SER A 22 2.25 13.96 14.33
CA SER A 22 3.58 14.28 14.82
C SER A 22 4.05 13.26 15.88
N GLY A 23 5.30 12.80 15.75
CA GLY A 23 5.87 11.77 16.61
C GLY A 23 5.52 10.33 16.23
N ARG A 24 4.54 10.11 15.36
CA ARG A 24 4.18 8.79 14.87
C ARG A 24 5.08 8.32 13.73
N SER A 25 5.22 7.02 13.61
CA SER A 25 5.95 6.33 12.54
C SER A 25 5.00 5.51 11.67
N ALA A 26 5.21 5.55 10.35
CA ALA A 26 4.35 4.86 9.41
C ALA A 26 5.16 4.09 8.37
N LEU A 27 4.69 2.89 8.05
CA LEU A 27 5.12 2.04 6.95
C LEU A 27 4.04 2.06 5.88
N VAL A 28 4.42 2.27 4.62
CA VAL A 28 3.52 2.13 3.46
C VAL A 28 4.16 1.21 2.45
N THR A 29 3.44 0.17 1.98
CA THR A 29 3.86 -0.59 0.81
C THR A 29 3.11 -0.10 -0.43
N SER A 30 3.78 -0.02 -1.59
CA SER A 30 3.25 0.54 -2.82
C SER A 30 3.79 -0.15 -4.06
N GLY A 31 3.11 0.06 -5.19
CA GLY A 31 3.53 -0.49 -6.48
C GLY A 31 3.31 -1.99 -6.62
N PRO A 32 3.65 -2.57 -7.77
CA PRO A 32 3.63 -4.01 -7.98
C PRO A 32 4.89 -4.67 -7.43
N THR A 33 4.85 -5.99 -7.19
CA THR A 33 6.06 -6.80 -7.15
C THR A 33 6.29 -7.47 -8.50
N HIS A 34 7.55 -7.67 -8.85
CA HIS A 34 7.97 -8.35 -10.07
C HIS A 34 8.66 -9.66 -9.69
N GLU A 35 7.97 -10.77 -9.89
CA GLU A 35 8.48 -12.11 -9.57
C GLU A 35 9.19 -12.69 -10.80
N PRO A 36 10.50 -12.89 -10.78
CA PRO A 36 11.23 -13.30 -11.95
C PRO A 36 10.84 -14.71 -12.40
N ILE A 37 10.65 -14.87 -13.71
CA ILE A 37 10.59 -16.17 -14.39
C ILE A 37 11.99 -16.53 -14.88
N ASP A 38 12.64 -15.56 -15.51
CA ASP A 38 14.01 -15.65 -16.00
C ASP A 38 14.65 -14.25 -16.10
N GLY A 39 15.85 -14.13 -16.63
CA GLY A 39 16.57 -12.86 -16.77
C GLY A 39 15.86 -11.80 -17.61
N VAL A 40 14.70 -12.10 -18.22
CA VAL A 40 13.98 -11.19 -19.14
C VAL A 40 12.50 -11.05 -18.79
N ARG A 41 11.88 -12.07 -18.19
CA ARG A 41 10.43 -12.14 -17.94
C ARG A 41 10.12 -12.27 -16.47
N TYR A 42 9.00 -11.66 -16.05
CA TYR A 42 8.51 -11.72 -14.69
C TYR A 42 6.97 -11.81 -14.66
N ILE A 43 6.43 -12.20 -13.50
CA ILE A 43 5.01 -12.14 -13.15
C ILE A 43 4.81 -10.87 -12.32
N ALA A 44 3.76 -10.11 -12.60
CA ALA A 44 3.40 -8.94 -11.83
C ALA A 44 1.91 -8.65 -11.92
N ASN A 45 1.35 -8.05 -10.88
CA ASN A 45 0.04 -7.44 -10.91
C ASN A 45 0.11 -6.04 -11.53
N ARG A 46 -0.95 -5.62 -12.24
CA ARG A 46 -1.02 -4.26 -12.77
C ARG A 46 -1.19 -3.26 -11.62
N SER A 47 -0.23 -2.37 -11.44
CA SER A 47 -0.30 -1.29 -10.47
C SER A 47 0.62 -0.14 -10.89
N SER A 48 0.13 1.09 -10.75
CA SER A 48 0.94 2.29 -10.98
C SER A 48 1.65 2.78 -9.71
N GLY A 49 1.28 2.27 -8.52
CA GLY A 49 1.77 2.77 -7.24
C GLY A 49 1.17 4.09 -6.77
N LYS A 50 0.41 4.81 -7.59
CA LYS A 50 -0.12 6.16 -7.29
C LYS A 50 -0.84 6.23 -5.94
N GLN A 51 -1.65 5.23 -5.58
CA GLN A 51 -2.41 5.27 -4.33
C GLN A 51 -1.49 5.18 -3.11
N GLY A 52 -0.54 4.24 -3.10
CA GLY A 52 0.43 4.10 -1.99
C GLY A 52 1.33 5.34 -1.85
N HIS A 53 1.80 5.90 -2.98
CA HIS A 53 2.59 7.15 -2.98
C HIS A 53 1.79 8.33 -2.44
N ALA A 54 0.52 8.47 -2.84
CA ALA A 54 -0.37 9.52 -2.32
C ALA A 54 -0.60 9.39 -0.81
N ILE A 55 -0.76 8.16 -0.29
CA ILE A 55 -0.92 7.89 1.15
C ILE A 55 0.38 8.22 1.91
N ALA A 56 1.53 7.81 1.39
CA ALA A 56 2.82 8.13 2.01
C ALA A 56 3.05 9.65 2.09
N ALA A 57 2.72 10.37 1.01
CA ALA A 57 2.78 11.84 0.99
C ALA A 57 1.81 12.47 2.00
N ALA A 58 0.57 11.97 2.11
CA ALA A 58 -0.43 12.49 3.03
C ALA A 58 -0.05 12.24 4.50
N LEU A 59 0.49 11.06 4.84
CA LEU A 59 1.01 10.76 6.17
C LEU A 59 2.19 11.66 6.55
N ALA A 60 3.11 11.92 5.60
CA ALA A 60 4.24 12.83 5.81
C ALA A 60 3.76 14.27 6.04
N ARG A 61 2.79 14.76 5.23
CA ARG A 61 2.16 16.08 5.45
C ARG A 61 1.47 16.19 6.82
N ALA A 62 0.91 15.09 7.31
CA ALA A 62 0.30 15.02 8.63
C ALA A 62 1.33 14.93 9.77
N GLY A 63 2.64 14.94 9.48
CA GLY A 63 3.73 14.98 10.46
C GLY A 63 4.30 13.61 10.84
N ALA A 64 3.84 12.51 10.26
CA ALA A 64 4.40 11.20 10.53
C ALA A 64 5.78 11.01 9.88
N ARG A 65 6.65 10.23 10.51
CA ARG A 65 7.88 9.71 9.90
C ARG A 65 7.52 8.51 9.04
N VAL A 66 7.58 8.67 7.72
CA VAL A 66 7.11 7.67 6.78
C VAL A 66 8.26 6.92 6.12
N THR A 67 8.17 5.59 6.10
CA THR A 67 8.95 4.72 5.22
C THR A 67 8.03 4.13 4.17
N LEU A 68 8.29 4.46 2.90
CA LEU A 68 7.61 3.91 1.73
C LEU A 68 8.46 2.78 1.14
N ILE A 69 7.93 1.57 1.12
CA ILE A 69 8.55 0.43 0.44
C ILE A 69 7.81 0.24 -0.88
N THR A 70 8.48 0.45 -1.98
CA THR A 70 7.85 0.45 -3.31
C THR A 70 8.48 -0.55 -4.25
N GLY A 71 7.62 -1.32 -4.91
CA GLY A 71 8.01 -2.06 -6.10
C GLY A 71 8.26 -1.12 -7.30
N PRO A 72 8.61 -1.67 -8.47
CA PRO A 72 8.94 -0.88 -9.65
C PRO A 72 7.76 -0.04 -10.16
N VAL A 73 7.90 1.27 -10.16
CA VAL A 73 6.90 2.25 -10.62
C VAL A 73 7.59 3.44 -11.28
N GLU A 74 6.85 4.19 -12.08
CA GLU A 74 7.30 5.46 -12.68
C GLU A 74 7.05 6.67 -11.76
N GLU A 75 6.24 6.50 -10.70
CA GLU A 75 5.92 7.56 -9.75
C GLU A 75 7.17 8.00 -8.99
N ALA A 76 7.41 9.30 -8.95
CA ALA A 76 8.50 9.87 -8.18
C ALA A 76 8.29 9.68 -6.67
N PRO A 77 9.35 9.42 -5.90
CA PRO A 77 9.26 9.35 -4.45
C PRO A 77 8.69 10.64 -3.85
N PRO A 78 7.73 10.56 -2.93
CA PRO A 78 7.17 11.75 -2.30
C PRO A 78 8.21 12.49 -1.45
N THR A 79 8.14 13.82 -1.45
CA THR A 79 9.03 14.66 -0.62
C THR A 79 8.83 14.37 0.88
N GLY A 80 9.92 14.29 1.63
CA GLY A 80 9.88 14.07 3.09
C GLY A 80 9.61 12.61 3.49
N VAL A 81 9.63 11.67 2.55
CA VAL A 81 9.41 10.24 2.77
C VAL A 81 10.71 9.46 2.56
N ASN A 82 11.06 8.60 3.52
CA ASN A 82 12.15 7.64 3.33
C ASN A 82 11.66 6.52 2.39
N THR A 83 12.28 6.38 1.22
CA THR A 83 11.83 5.41 0.21
C THR A 83 12.83 4.27 0.06
N VAL A 84 12.32 3.04 0.13
CA VAL A 84 13.05 1.80 -0.09
C VAL A 84 12.49 1.12 -1.34
N ALA A 85 13.29 1.03 -2.38
CA ALA A 85 12.94 0.32 -3.61
C ALA A 85 13.19 -1.18 -3.43
N VAL A 86 12.23 -2.00 -3.85
CA VAL A 86 12.28 -3.46 -3.82
C VAL A 86 11.76 -4.01 -5.14
N ASN A 87 12.01 -5.27 -5.42
CA ASN A 87 11.57 -5.90 -6.66
C ASN A 87 10.54 -7.01 -6.40
N THR A 88 10.79 -7.89 -5.45
CA THR A 88 9.97 -9.07 -5.18
C THR A 88 9.15 -8.95 -3.91
N ALA A 89 8.17 -9.84 -3.74
CA ALA A 89 7.37 -9.96 -2.51
C ALA A 89 8.23 -10.29 -1.28
N GLU A 90 9.24 -11.14 -1.44
CA GLU A 90 10.19 -11.49 -0.37
C GLU A 90 11.01 -10.28 0.09
N GLU A 91 11.51 -9.48 -0.87
CA GLU A 91 12.23 -8.25 -0.57
C GLU A 91 11.32 -7.23 0.12
N MET A 92 10.06 -7.10 -0.34
CA MET A 92 9.07 -6.20 0.25
C MET A 92 8.72 -6.62 1.68
N LEU A 93 8.55 -7.91 1.94
CA LEU A 93 8.34 -8.43 3.29
C LEU A 93 9.54 -8.14 4.18
N THR A 94 10.75 -8.47 3.73
CA THR A 94 11.99 -8.26 4.49
C THR A 94 12.16 -6.78 4.86
N ALA A 95 11.99 -5.88 3.89
CA ALA A 95 12.05 -4.44 4.11
C ALA A 95 10.95 -3.97 5.07
N SER A 96 9.73 -4.53 4.98
CA SER A 96 8.62 -4.19 5.88
C SER A 96 8.90 -4.58 7.32
N LEU A 97 9.44 -5.78 7.53
CA LEU A 97 9.81 -6.25 8.88
C LEU A 97 10.96 -5.45 9.50
N ALA A 98 11.88 -4.94 8.68
CA ALA A 98 12.98 -4.09 9.14
C ALA A 98 12.52 -2.69 9.64
N VAL A 99 11.33 -2.24 9.28
CA VAL A 99 10.74 -0.97 9.74
C VAL A 99 10.07 -1.12 11.12
N LEU A 100 9.75 -2.34 11.53
CA LEU A 100 9.10 -2.57 12.84
C LEU A 100 10.07 -2.34 14.02
N PRO A 101 9.58 -1.81 15.14
CA PRO A 101 8.20 -1.41 15.41
C PRO A 101 7.84 -0.06 14.77
N CYS A 102 6.60 0.08 14.31
CA CYS A 102 6.03 1.35 13.86
C CYS A 102 4.57 1.48 14.33
N ASP A 103 4.01 2.70 14.30
CA ASP A 103 2.64 2.93 14.78
C ASP A 103 1.59 2.53 13.75
N ILE A 104 1.86 2.78 12.47
CA ILE A 104 0.91 2.62 11.36
C ILE A 104 1.54 1.76 10.26
N ALA A 105 0.80 0.79 9.73
CA ALA A 105 1.15 0.13 8.48
C ALA A 105 -0.01 0.22 7.48
N VAL A 106 0.29 0.66 6.25
CA VAL A 106 -0.66 0.69 5.13
C VAL A 106 -0.15 -0.18 4.00
N CYS A 107 -0.79 -1.32 3.78
CA CYS A 107 -0.41 -2.29 2.75
C CYS A 107 -1.20 -2.01 1.47
N ALA A 108 -0.68 -1.10 0.61
CA ALA A 108 -1.30 -0.70 -0.65
C ALA A 108 -0.60 -1.28 -1.89
N ALA A 109 0.45 -2.07 -1.72
CA ALA A 109 1.15 -2.73 -2.82
C ALA A 109 0.27 -3.80 -3.50
N ALA A 110 0.44 -3.95 -4.80
CA ALA A 110 -0.14 -5.02 -5.59
C ALA A 110 0.84 -6.19 -5.68
N VAL A 111 0.97 -6.90 -4.56
CA VAL A 111 1.86 -8.07 -4.45
C VAL A 111 1.34 -9.20 -5.32
N ALA A 112 2.20 -9.82 -6.14
CA ALA A 112 1.83 -11.01 -6.89
C ALA A 112 1.60 -12.18 -5.94
N ASP A 113 0.52 -12.94 -6.15
CA ASP A 113 0.18 -14.09 -5.29
C ASP A 113 1.17 -15.25 -5.48
N TRP A 114 1.80 -15.33 -6.66
CA TRP A 114 2.63 -16.45 -7.10
C TRP A 114 4.00 -15.99 -7.58
N ALA A 115 5.02 -16.79 -7.30
CA ALA A 115 6.34 -16.71 -7.89
C ALA A 115 6.72 -18.04 -8.51
N VAL A 116 7.65 -18.04 -9.46
CA VAL A 116 8.25 -19.27 -9.97
C VAL A 116 9.13 -19.88 -8.87
N GLU A 117 8.97 -21.17 -8.62
CA GLU A 117 9.69 -21.88 -7.55
C GLU A 117 11.21 -21.79 -7.74
N THR A 118 11.67 -21.96 -8.99
CA THR A 118 13.07 -21.85 -9.36
C THR A 118 13.21 -20.96 -10.59
N PRO A 119 13.41 -19.63 -10.42
CA PRO A 119 13.64 -18.73 -11.54
C PRO A 119 14.99 -19.04 -12.22
N SER A 120 15.05 -18.86 -13.53
CA SER A 120 16.28 -19.05 -14.31
C SER A 120 17.05 -17.74 -14.42
N GLU A 121 18.37 -17.78 -14.25
CA GLU A 121 19.22 -16.61 -14.52
C GLU A 121 19.24 -16.24 -16.01
N SER A 122 19.15 -17.25 -16.89
CA SER A 122 19.18 -17.09 -18.33
C SER A 122 17.79 -17.20 -18.94
N LYS A 123 17.53 -16.48 -20.04
CA LYS A 123 16.28 -16.57 -20.79
C LYS A 123 15.98 -18.03 -21.17
N ILE A 124 14.85 -18.55 -20.68
CA ILE A 124 14.38 -19.90 -21.01
C ILE A 124 14.05 -19.96 -22.51
N LYS A 125 14.70 -20.88 -23.21
CA LYS A 125 14.48 -21.12 -24.64
C LYS A 125 13.36 -22.15 -24.83
N LYS A 126 12.69 -22.08 -25.99
CA LYS A 126 11.75 -23.13 -26.40
C LYS A 126 12.53 -24.44 -26.64
N THR A 127 12.03 -25.54 -26.09
CA THR A 127 12.55 -26.89 -26.38
C THR A 127 11.51 -27.62 -27.22
N ASP A 128 11.87 -28.08 -28.39
CA ASP A 128 11.01 -28.82 -29.34
C ASP A 128 9.67 -28.13 -29.66
N GLY A 129 9.67 -26.78 -29.67
CA GLY A 129 8.46 -25.98 -29.94
C GLY A 129 7.44 -25.92 -28.80
N GLN A 130 7.69 -26.60 -27.69
CA GLN A 130 6.80 -26.60 -26.51
C GLN A 130 7.10 -25.42 -25.59
N PRO A 131 6.06 -24.84 -24.96
CA PRO A 131 6.25 -23.85 -23.92
C PRO A 131 6.93 -24.49 -22.67
N PRO A 132 7.74 -23.73 -21.93
CA PRO A 132 8.32 -24.21 -20.69
C PRO A 132 7.22 -24.51 -19.66
N GLN A 133 7.35 -25.59 -18.93
CA GLN A 133 6.54 -25.86 -17.75
C GLN A 133 7.20 -25.17 -16.56
N LEU A 134 6.41 -24.33 -15.84
CA LEU A 134 6.86 -23.61 -14.66
C LEU A 134 6.13 -24.15 -13.43
N ALA A 135 6.88 -24.49 -12.40
CA ALA A 135 6.33 -24.74 -11.07
C ALA A 135 6.20 -23.39 -10.32
N PHE A 136 5.08 -23.22 -9.62
CA PHE A 136 4.81 -22.00 -8.87
C PHE A 136 4.79 -22.29 -7.37
N ARG A 137 5.22 -21.30 -6.58
CA ARG A 137 5.06 -21.24 -5.13
C ARG A 137 4.22 -20.02 -4.75
N GLU A 138 3.58 -20.08 -3.60
CA GLU A 138 2.90 -18.90 -3.03
C GLU A 138 3.93 -17.88 -2.54
N ASN A 139 3.62 -16.61 -2.75
CA ASN A 139 4.38 -15.50 -2.20
C ASN A 139 3.97 -15.24 -0.74
N PRO A 140 4.84 -14.60 0.06
CA PRO A 140 4.50 -14.26 1.43
C PRO A 140 3.34 -13.26 1.51
N ASP A 141 2.46 -13.49 2.47
CA ASP A 141 1.35 -12.60 2.77
C ASP A 141 1.81 -11.47 3.71
N ILE A 142 2.22 -10.36 3.14
CA ILE A 142 2.77 -9.22 3.88
C ILE A 142 1.75 -8.65 4.87
N LEU A 143 0.48 -8.48 4.44
CA LEU A 143 -0.57 -7.95 5.29
C LEU A 143 -0.83 -8.85 6.50
N ALA A 144 -0.98 -10.16 6.29
CA ALA A 144 -1.19 -11.10 7.38
C ALA A 144 0.04 -11.19 8.30
N THR A 145 1.24 -11.19 7.73
CA THR A 145 2.48 -11.25 8.50
C THR A 145 2.63 -10.03 9.43
N LEU A 146 2.41 -8.82 8.92
CA LEU A 146 2.48 -7.59 9.72
C LEU A 146 1.37 -7.55 10.78
N SER A 147 0.15 -8.00 10.44
CA SER A 147 -0.99 -8.02 11.36
C SER A 147 -0.81 -8.97 12.54
N GLN A 148 -0.06 -10.05 12.35
CA GLN A 148 0.16 -11.11 13.36
C GLN A 148 1.54 -11.05 14.00
N HIS A 149 2.39 -10.09 13.59
CA HIS A 149 3.75 -9.96 14.12
C HIS A 149 3.75 -9.56 15.60
N LYS A 150 4.72 -10.04 16.39
CA LYS A 150 4.85 -9.68 17.81
C LYS A 150 5.02 -8.18 18.08
N GLY A 151 5.70 -7.49 17.15
CA GLY A 151 5.84 -6.04 17.15
C GLY A 151 4.92 -5.37 16.11
N ARG A 152 3.68 -5.89 15.96
CA ARG A 152 2.72 -5.35 14.98
C ARG A 152 2.49 -3.86 15.21
N PRO A 153 2.22 -3.10 14.14
CA PRO A 153 1.78 -1.71 14.26
C PRO A 153 0.49 -1.59 15.08
N GLN A 154 0.29 -0.45 15.72
CA GLN A 154 -0.94 -0.14 16.45
C GLN A 154 -2.15 -0.18 15.53
N LEU A 155 -1.99 0.28 14.27
CA LEU A 155 -3.00 0.23 13.23
C LEU A 155 -2.45 -0.38 11.94
N VAL A 156 -3.11 -1.43 11.43
CA VAL A 156 -2.76 -2.08 10.16
C VAL A 156 -3.92 -1.95 9.18
N VAL A 157 -3.66 -1.32 8.05
CA VAL A 157 -4.62 -1.07 6.97
C VAL A 157 -4.23 -1.87 5.73
N GLY A 158 -5.14 -2.70 5.23
CA GLY A 158 -4.98 -3.41 3.96
C GLY A 158 -5.83 -2.80 2.86
N PHE A 159 -5.53 -3.18 1.62
CA PHE A 159 -6.31 -2.85 0.44
C PHE A 159 -6.95 -4.10 -0.17
N ALA A 160 -8.13 -3.93 -0.76
CA ALA A 160 -8.79 -4.93 -1.56
C ALA A 160 -9.30 -4.29 -2.86
N ALA A 161 -9.05 -4.97 -3.99
CA ALA A 161 -9.63 -4.61 -5.29
C ALA A 161 -10.58 -5.75 -5.65
N GLU A 162 -11.87 -5.48 -5.65
CA GLU A 162 -12.91 -6.49 -5.82
C GLU A 162 -13.85 -6.09 -6.96
N THR A 163 -14.34 -7.07 -7.71
CA THR A 163 -15.26 -6.88 -8.83
C THR A 163 -16.71 -7.18 -8.46
N ASP A 164 -16.94 -8.03 -7.47
CA ASP A 164 -18.26 -8.50 -7.03
C ASP A 164 -18.30 -8.60 -5.51
N THR A 165 -19.48 -8.33 -4.93
CA THR A 165 -19.71 -8.46 -3.47
C THR A 165 -18.60 -7.82 -2.63
N VAL A 166 -18.15 -6.65 -3.05
CA VAL A 166 -16.99 -5.91 -2.52
C VAL A 166 -16.95 -5.91 -0.99
N LEU A 167 -18.06 -5.60 -0.32
CA LEU A 167 -18.13 -5.50 1.13
C LEU A 167 -17.98 -6.86 1.83
N ALA A 168 -18.60 -7.91 1.30
CA ALA A 168 -18.51 -9.25 1.89
C ALA A 168 -17.08 -9.80 1.79
N HIS A 169 -16.45 -9.64 0.62
CA HIS A 169 -15.06 -10.07 0.41
C HIS A 169 -14.08 -9.25 1.26
N ALA A 170 -14.25 -7.93 1.35
CA ALA A 170 -13.41 -7.07 2.18
C ALA A 170 -13.52 -7.41 3.67
N THR A 171 -14.74 -7.69 4.16
CA THR A 171 -14.99 -8.10 5.55
C THR A 171 -14.32 -9.45 5.84
N ALA A 172 -14.50 -10.44 4.95
CA ALA A 172 -13.86 -11.74 5.09
C ALA A 172 -12.32 -11.64 5.01
N LYS A 173 -11.80 -10.80 4.11
CA LYS A 173 -10.36 -10.52 4.00
C LYS A 173 -9.80 -9.90 5.28
N ARG A 174 -10.48 -8.90 5.85
CA ARG A 174 -10.09 -8.28 7.12
C ARG A 174 -9.94 -9.31 8.23
N ALA A 175 -10.96 -10.14 8.42
CA ALA A 175 -10.97 -11.17 9.45
C ALA A 175 -9.86 -12.21 9.23
N ARG A 176 -9.70 -12.70 7.99
CA ARG A 176 -8.69 -13.70 7.63
C ARG A 176 -7.25 -13.18 7.80
N LYS A 177 -7.00 -11.92 7.44
CA LYS A 177 -5.67 -11.31 7.54
C LYS A 177 -5.35 -10.81 8.95
N GLY A 178 -6.34 -10.56 9.79
CA GLY A 178 -6.19 -10.04 11.14
C GLY A 178 -5.81 -8.56 11.19
N CYS A 179 -6.01 -7.82 10.09
CA CYS A 179 -5.78 -6.38 10.04
C CYS A 179 -6.96 -5.62 10.64
N ASP A 180 -6.71 -4.36 11.01
CA ASP A 180 -7.72 -3.52 11.65
C ASP A 180 -8.72 -2.99 10.62
N TRP A 181 -8.22 -2.49 9.49
CA TRP A 181 -9.02 -1.90 8.42
C TRP A 181 -8.72 -2.49 7.05
N ILE A 182 -9.73 -2.51 6.18
CA ILE A 182 -9.59 -2.74 4.75
C ILE A 182 -10.18 -1.56 3.98
N LEU A 183 -9.40 -0.96 3.08
CA LEU A 183 -9.93 -0.11 2.02
C LEU A 183 -10.24 -0.97 0.80
N ALA A 184 -11.52 -1.09 0.49
CA ALA A 184 -11.99 -1.85 -0.66
C ALA A 184 -12.33 -0.90 -1.82
N ASN A 185 -11.67 -1.10 -2.96
CA ASN A 185 -11.98 -0.42 -4.21
C ASN A 185 -12.91 -1.30 -5.04
N ASP A 186 -14.00 -0.73 -5.53
CA ASP A 186 -14.80 -1.36 -6.58
C ASP A 186 -14.07 -1.22 -7.92
N VAL A 187 -13.65 -2.33 -8.49
CA VAL A 187 -12.94 -2.39 -9.79
C VAL A 187 -13.78 -3.07 -10.89
N SER A 188 -15.10 -3.14 -10.74
CA SER A 188 -16.03 -3.79 -11.67
C SER A 188 -16.07 -3.16 -13.10
N GLY A 189 -15.49 -1.98 -13.29
CA GLY A 189 -15.34 -1.33 -14.59
C GLY A 189 -13.95 -1.53 -15.20
N ASN A 190 -13.85 -2.02 -16.43
CA ASN A 190 -12.60 -2.30 -17.17
C ASN A 190 -11.56 -1.14 -17.28
N ALA A 191 -11.84 0.03 -16.70
CA ALA A 191 -11.03 1.25 -16.80
C ALA A 191 -10.27 1.61 -15.49
N VAL A 192 -10.43 0.87 -14.40
CA VAL A 192 -10.06 1.33 -13.05
C VAL A 192 -8.56 1.41 -12.79
N PHE A 193 -7.74 0.58 -13.43
CA PHE A 193 -6.29 0.60 -13.19
C PHE A 193 -5.59 1.87 -13.69
N SER A 194 -6.22 2.66 -14.55
CA SER A 194 -5.69 3.92 -15.09
C SER A 194 -6.49 5.18 -14.73
N GLN A 195 -7.63 5.05 -14.02
CA GLN A 195 -8.43 6.21 -13.59
C GLN A 195 -7.85 6.85 -12.32
N ASP A 196 -7.93 8.18 -12.28
CA ASP A 196 -7.46 8.98 -11.14
C ASP A 196 -8.50 9.05 -10.00
N GLU A 197 -9.70 8.50 -10.19
CA GLU A 197 -10.80 8.50 -9.23
C GLU A 197 -11.26 7.08 -8.88
N ASN A 198 -11.56 6.86 -7.60
CA ASN A 198 -12.06 5.59 -7.07
C ASN A 198 -13.26 5.81 -6.13
N GLU A 199 -14.20 4.87 -6.14
CA GLU A 199 -15.16 4.67 -5.06
C GLU A 199 -14.56 3.68 -4.07
N VAL A 200 -14.57 4.03 -2.79
CA VAL A 200 -13.85 3.29 -1.75
C VAL A 200 -14.77 3.02 -0.57
N HIS A 201 -14.68 1.82 -0.02
CA HIS A 201 -15.34 1.44 1.23
C HIS A 201 -14.28 1.19 2.30
N LEU A 202 -14.38 1.90 3.42
CA LEU A 202 -13.57 1.63 4.60
C LEU A 202 -14.31 0.60 5.48
N VAL A 203 -13.74 -0.59 5.59
CA VAL A 203 -14.26 -1.69 6.42
C VAL A 203 -13.44 -1.80 7.70
N THR A 204 -14.10 -1.65 8.84
CA THR A 204 -13.51 -1.76 10.19
C THR A 204 -14.13 -2.90 10.99
N ALA A 205 -13.77 -3.05 12.25
CA ALA A 205 -14.42 -4.00 13.16
C ALA A 205 -15.86 -3.58 13.54
N THR A 206 -16.13 -2.28 13.53
CA THR A 206 -17.40 -1.69 13.99
C THR A 206 -18.39 -1.40 12.87
N GLY A 207 -17.97 -1.48 11.60
CA GLY A 207 -18.84 -1.23 10.47
C GLY A 207 -18.11 -0.86 9.19
N THR A 208 -18.90 -0.38 8.23
CA THR A 208 -18.42 0.05 6.92
C THR A 208 -18.83 1.47 6.64
N GLU A 209 -17.89 2.28 6.17
CA GLU A 209 -18.12 3.65 5.69
C GLU A 209 -17.93 3.69 4.17
N CYS A 210 -18.94 4.13 3.42
CA CYS A 210 -18.85 4.34 1.98
C CYS A 210 -18.32 5.74 1.70
N TRP A 211 -17.25 5.84 0.91
CA TRP A 211 -16.71 7.11 0.47
C TRP A 211 -17.17 7.39 -0.96
N PRO A 212 -17.57 8.63 -1.27
CA PRO A 212 -17.95 8.98 -2.63
C PRO A 212 -16.76 8.83 -3.57
N LYS A 213 -17.03 8.73 -4.85
CA LYS A 213 -16.00 8.72 -5.87
C LYS A 213 -15.11 9.96 -5.76
N MET A 214 -13.81 9.76 -5.61
CA MET A 214 -12.83 10.83 -5.39
C MET A 214 -11.46 10.47 -5.95
N THR A 215 -10.59 11.47 -6.08
CA THR A 215 -9.21 11.27 -6.54
C THR A 215 -8.40 10.44 -5.54
N LYS A 216 -7.34 9.78 -6.02
CA LYS A 216 -6.42 9.01 -5.16
C LYS A 216 -5.80 9.86 -4.05
N THR A 217 -5.54 11.14 -4.33
CA THR A 217 -5.06 12.10 -3.32
C THR A 217 -6.13 12.35 -2.25
N ALA A 218 -7.38 12.58 -2.66
CA ALA A 218 -8.48 12.81 -1.71
C ALA A 218 -8.78 11.55 -0.86
N VAL A 219 -8.67 10.34 -1.46
CA VAL A 219 -8.73 9.07 -0.70
C VAL A 219 -7.61 9.01 0.34
N ALA A 220 -6.39 9.39 -0.02
CA ALA A 220 -5.25 9.40 0.88
C ALA A 220 -5.44 10.37 2.05
N ASP A 221 -5.88 11.59 1.77
CA ASP A 221 -6.13 12.62 2.79
C ASP A 221 -7.24 12.18 3.75
N ARG A 222 -8.33 11.60 3.23
CA ARG A 222 -9.43 11.09 4.05
C ARG A 222 -9.00 9.89 4.92
N LEU A 223 -8.22 8.98 4.37
CA LEU A 223 -7.65 7.87 5.14
C LEU A 223 -6.80 8.38 6.29
N VAL A 224 -5.89 9.32 6.03
CA VAL A 224 -5.00 9.88 7.05
C VAL A 224 -5.78 10.61 8.13
N ALA A 225 -6.84 11.35 7.79
CA ALA A 225 -7.73 11.98 8.77
C ALA A 225 -8.46 10.93 9.62
N SER A 226 -8.84 9.79 9.05
CA SER A 226 -9.45 8.67 9.81
C SER A 226 -8.44 7.99 10.73
N ILE A 227 -7.20 7.76 10.25
CA ILE A 227 -6.09 7.21 11.04
C ILE A 227 -5.79 8.11 12.25
N ALA A 228 -5.68 9.43 12.03
CA ALA A 228 -5.41 10.36 13.11
C ALA A 228 -6.48 10.29 14.21
N ARG A 229 -7.76 10.30 13.84
CA ARG A 229 -8.87 10.15 14.81
C ARG A 229 -8.82 8.85 15.59
N GLU A 230 -8.49 7.73 14.94
CA GLU A 230 -8.39 6.42 15.60
C GLU A 230 -7.26 6.41 16.64
N LEU A 231 -6.10 6.98 16.29
CA LEU A 231 -4.92 6.99 17.17
C LEU A 231 -5.02 8.02 18.30
N ASP A 232 -5.90 9.01 18.19
CA ASP A 232 -6.17 9.99 19.29
C ASP A 232 -7.14 9.42 20.33
N HIS A 233 -7.93 8.39 19.99
CA HIS A 233 -8.94 7.80 20.87
C HIS A 233 -8.51 6.46 21.49
N GLY A 234 -7.39 5.89 21.08
CA GLY A 234 -6.82 4.64 21.57
C GLY A 234 -5.58 4.87 22.42
#